data_a2d6a76a7a1a2c957c81a4bb65528c9b
#
_entry.id   a2d6a76a7a1a2c957c81a4bb65528c9b
#
_cell.length_a   1.000
_cell.length_b   1.000
_cell.length_c   1.000
_cell.angle_alpha   90.00
_cell.angle_beta   90.00
_cell.angle_gamma   90.00
#
_symmetry.space_group_name_H-M   'P 1'
#
loop_
_entity.id
_entity.type
_entity.pdbx_description
1 polymer ?
#
loop_
_entity_poly.entity_id
_entity_poly.type
_entity_poly.pdbx_seq_one_letter_code
_entity_poly.pdbx_strand_id
1 'polypeptide(L)'
;MRLVKYLTLAIPMSRNQAKFFIKRGRVTTDGKVQTDPDFEITNSCYVIFDGKPISIIKYRYIMLHKPPSYVCASNDKKQKSVLELIKNRSEDRIYHFANILSAPLTGVVLISDDIRWTSRMRLRLQKKPWTYQVRLKHVIQEKQVCQLKEIFSETTSVPIIERDNC
;
A
#
# COMPACT_ATOMS: atom_id res chain seq x y z
N MET A 1 -2.05 -15.33 -20.50
CA MET A 1 -2.49 -15.78 -19.14
C MET A 1 -3.74 -16.63 -19.29
N ARG A 2 -3.89 -17.75 -18.53
CA ARG A 2 -5.09 -18.61 -18.65
C ARG A 2 -6.37 -17.93 -18.17
N LEU A 3 -7.50 -18.16 -18.85
CA LEU A 3 -8.80 -17.55 -18.59
C LEU A 3 -9.27 -17.81 -17.15
N VAL A 4 -9.10 -19.02 -16.63
CA VAL A 4 -9.45 -19.35 -15.24
C VAL A 4 -8.71 -18.47 -14.24
N LYS A 5 -7.43 -18.17 -14.47
CA LYS A 5 -6.63 -17.29 -13.62
C LYS A 5 -7.10 -15.85 -13.74
N TYR A 6 -7.43 -15.41 -14.95
CA TYR A 6 -7.97 -14.06 -15.20
C TYR A 6 -9.25 -13.82 -14.39
N LEU A 7 -10.22 -14.74 -14.47
CA LEU A 7 -11.48 -14.62 -13.72
C LEU A 7 -11.24 -14.50 -12.20
N THR A 8 -10.36 -15.36 -11.65
CA THR A 8 -10.08 -15.32 -10.20
C THR A 8 -9.34 -14.05 -9.73
N LEU A 9 -8.68 -13.34 -10.65
CA LEU A 9 -8.05 -12.05 -10.36
C LEU A 9 -9.02 -10.87 -10.55
N ALA A 10 -9.94 -10.99 -11.51
CA ALA A 10 -10.89 -9.94 -11.83
C ALA A 10 -12.10 -9.93 -10.88
N ILE A 11 -12.53 -11.11 -10.42
CA ILE A 11 -13.73 -11.28 -9.58
C ILE A 11 -13.36 -12.16 -8.37
N PRO A 12 -13.88 -11.84 -7.16
CA PRO A 12 -13.66 -12.67 -5.97
C PRO A 12 -14.39 -14.01 -6.06
N MET A 13 -13.75 -15.02 -6.66
CA MET A 13 -14.27 -16.39 -6.78
C MET A 13 -13.14 -17.41 -6.68
N SER A 14 -13.49 -18.67 -6.34
CA SER A 14 -12.54 -19.78 -6.31
C SER A 14 -12.22 -20.26 -7.73
N ARG A 15 -11.07 -20.98 -7.89
CA ARG A 15 -10.71 -21.60 -9.19
C ARG A 15 -11.78 -22.59 -9.68
N ASN A 16 -12.41 -23.34 -8.78
CA ASN A 16 -13.45 -24.30 -9.15
C ASN A 16 -14.71 -23.60 -9.66
N GLN A 17 -15.12 -22.51 -9.02
CA GLN A 17 -16.21 -21.65 -9.49
C GLN A 17 -15.90 -21.04 -10.85
N ALA A 18 -14.69 -20.52 -11.06
CA ALA A 18 -14.27 -19.98 -12.35
C ALA A 18 -14.36 -21.03 -13.46
N LYS A 19 -13.80 -22.25 -13.23
CA LYS A 19 -13.90 -23.38 -14.18
C LYS A 19 -15.36 -23.74 -14.49
N PHE A 20 -16.20 -23.79 -13.47
CA PHE A 20 -17.62 -24.09 -13.63
C PHE A 20 -18.34 -23.07 -14.51
N PHE A 21 -18.13 -21.78 -14.29
CA PHE A 21 -18.77 -20.72 -15.07
C PHE A 21 -18.26 -20.67 -16.52
N ILE A 22 -16.93 -20.87 -16.73
CA ILE A 22 -16.36 -20.93 -18.09
C ILE A 22 -17.00 -22.08 -18.87
N LYS A 23 -17.00 -23.30 -18.31
CA LYS A 23 -17.59 -24.48 -18.97
C LYS A 23 -19.07 -24.31 -19.30
N ARG A 24 -19.79 -23.48 -18.55
CA ARG A 24 -21.21 -23.16 -18.82
C ARG A 24 -21.40 -22.01 -19.82
N GLY A 25 -20.33 -21.53 -20.47
CA GLY A 25 -20.43 -20.49 -21.50
C GLY A 25 -20.81 -19.11 -20.99
N ARG A 26 -20.64 -18.84 -19.66
CA ARG A 26 -20.95 -17.53 -19.07
C ARG A 26 -19.87 -16.48 -19.30
N VAL A 27 -18.79 -16.85 -19.99
CA VAL A 27 -17.65 -15.98 -20.31
C VAL A 27 -17.55 -15.81 -21.81
N THR A 28 -17.43 -14.56 -22.26
CA THR A 28 -17.10 -14.26 -23.67
C THR A 28 -15.75 -13.55 -23.71
N THR A 29 -14.96 -13.86 -24.74
CA THR A 29 -13.69 -13.20 -25.06
C THR A 29 -13.79 -12.66 -26.47
N ASP A 30 -13.58 -11.35 -26.66
CA ASP A 30 -13.69 -10.67 -27.96
C ASP A 30 -14.99 -11.00 -28.70
N GLY A 31 -16.12 -11.05 -27.97
CA GLY A 31 -17.45 -11.33 -28.50
C GLY A 31 -17.80 -12.80 -28.72
N LYS A 32 -16.84 -13.75 -28.50
CA LYS A 32 -17.09 -15.20 -28.66
C LYS A 32 -17.22 -15.87 -27.30
N VAL A 33 -18.21 -16.75 -27.15
CA VAL A 33 -18.37 -17.57 -25.94
C VAL A 33 -17.16 -18.49 -25.78
N GLN A 34 -16.56 -18.46 -24.61
CA GLN A 34 -15.41 -19.29 -24.29
C GLN A 34 -15.78 -20.32 -23.23
N THR A 35 -15.53 -21.60 -23.54
CA THR A 35 -15.84 -22.74 -22.66
C THR A 35 -14.59 -23.47 -22.15
N ASP A 36 -13.41 -23.14 -22.70
CA ASP A 36 -12.14 -23.71 -22.27
C ASP A 36 -11.54 -22.88 -21.11
N PRO A 37 -11.37 -23.44 -19.91
CA PRO A 37 -10.74 -22.77 -18.78
C PRO A 37 -9.23 -22.45 -18.98
N ASP A 38 -8.58 -23.23 -19.85
CA ASP A 38 -7.15 -23.08 -20.13
C ASP A 38 -6.86 -22.16 -21.32
N PHE A 39 -7.92 -21.61 -21.96
CA PHE A 39 -7.78 -20.61 -23.01
C PHE A 39 -6.85 -19.48 -22.59
N GLU A 40 -5.91 -19.13 -23.47
CA GLU A 40 -4.92 -18.10 -23.20
C GLU A 40 -5.45 -16.71 -23.58
N ILE A 41 -5.52 -15.82 -22.60
CA ILE A 41 -5.87 -14.41 -22.78
C ILE A 41 -4.63 -13.56 -22.94
N THR A 42 -4.63 -12.71 -23.97
CA THR A 42 -3.66 -11.62 -24.17
C THR A 42 -4.10 -10.37 -23.40
N ASN A 43 -3.20 -9.38 -23.27
CA ASN A 43 -3.51 -8.12 -22.57
C ASN A 43 -4.54 -7.25 -23.30
N SER A 44 -4.83 -7.53 -24.57
CA SER A 44 -5.80 -6.81 -25.42
C SER A 44 -7.17 -7.48 -25.48
N CYS A 45 -7.33 -8.71 -24.96
CA CYS A 45 -8.62 -9.40 -24.97
C CYS A 45 -9.66 -8.69 -24.13
N TYR A 46 -10.83 -8.47 -24.71
CA TYR A 46 -11.99 -7.93 -24.02
C TYR A 46 -12.83 -9.07 -23.43
N VAL A 47 -12.86 -9.15 -22.09
CA VAL A 47 -13.52 -10.26 -21.39
C VAL A 47 -14.80 -9.78 -20.75
N ILE A 48 -15.89 -10.51 -21.00
CA ILE A 48 -17.21 -10.28 -20.42
C ILE A 48 -17.62 -11.50 -19.61
N PHE A 49 -18.12 -11.28 -18.40
CA PHE A 49 -18.70 -12.31 -17.55
C PHE A 49 -20.14 -11.93 -17.21
N ASP A 50 -21.09 -12.82 -17.52
CA ASP A 50 -22.53 -12.57 -17.33
C ASP A 50 -23.03 -11.25 -17.95
N GLY A 51 -22.58 -10.94 -19.16
CA GLY A 51 -22.96 -9.72 -19.86
C GLY A 51 -22.28 -8.44 -19.34
N LYS A 52 -21.40 -8.53 -18.32
CA LYS A 52 -20.69 -7.37 -17.78
C LYS A 52 -19.19 -7.44 -18.12
N PRO A 53 -18.60 -6.35 -18.63
CA PRO A 53 -17.16 -6.31 -18.86
C PRO A 53 -16.39 -6.44 -17.54
N ILE A 54 -15.34 -7.26 -17.57
CA ILE A 54 -14.48 -7.47 -16.41
C ILE A 54 -13.02 -7.16 -16.78
N SER A 55 -12.30 -6.61 -15.82
CA SER A 55 -10.86 -6.34 -15.95
C SER A 55 -10.13 -6.70 -14.65
N ILE A 56 -8.87 -7.09 -14.78
CA ILE A 56 -8.02 -7.30 -13.60
C ILE A 56 -7.74 -5.94 -12.98
N ILE A 57 -8.09 -5.80 -11.71
CA ILE A 57 -7.77 -4.62 -10.93
C ILE A 57 -6.25 -4.57 -10.75
N LYS A 58 -5.58 -3.63 -11.42
CA LYS A 58 -4.18 -3.35 -11.18
C LYS A 58 -4.07 -2.44 -9.97
N TYR A 59 -3.67 -3.00 -8.83
CA TYR A 59 -3.41 -2.22 -7.63
C TYR A 59 -2.17 -1.34 -7.80
N ARG A 60 -2.17 -0.21 -7.12
CA ARG A 60 -1.02 0.67 -7.02
C ARG A 60 -0.35 0.47 -5.67
N TYR A 61 0.96 0.27 -5.69
CA TYR A 61 1.81 0.18 -4.51
C TYR A 61 2.76 1.36 -4.54
N ILE A 62 2.66 2.21 -3.54
CA ILE A 62 3.34 3.51 -3.49
C ILE A 62 4.21 3.54 -2.24
N MET A 63 5.47 3.85 -2.42
CA MET A 63 6.40 4.22 -1.36
C MET A 63 6.66 5.72 -1.50
N LEU A 64 6.32 6.49 -0.47
CA LEU A 64 6.40 7.94 -0.50
C LEU A 64 7.20 8.44 0.70
N HIS A 65 8.16 9.33 0.46
CA HIS A 65 8.82 10.08 1.53
C HIS A 65 7.90 11.25 1.93
N LYS A 66 7.26 11.10 3.10
CA LYS A 66 6.33 12.10 3.63
C LYS A 66 7.11 13.32 4.12
N PRO A 67 6.86 14.53 3.60
CA PRO A 67 7.41 15.76 4.18
C PRO A 67 6.68 16.14 5.48
N PRO A 68 7.19 17.10 6.25
CA PRO A 68 6.49 17.61 7.43
C PRO A 68 5.20 18.34 7.02
N SER A 69 4.30 18.55 7.97
CA SER A 69 3.02 19.26 7.80
C SER A 69 1.96 18.55 6.95
N TYR A 70 2.20 17.30 6.54
CA TYR A 70 1.20 16.45 5.89
C TYR A 70 0.73 15.35 6.83
N VAL A 71 -0.55 14.98 6.73
CA VAL A 71 -1.15 13.89 7.51
C VAL A 71 -1.37 12.65 6.67
N CYS A 72 -1.26 11.47 7.30
CA CYS A 72 -1.62 10.19 6.70
C CYS A 72 -3.12 9.91 6.91
N ALA A 73 -3.96 10.70 6.27
CA ALA A 73 -5.41 10.55 6.32
C ALA A 73 -5.99 10.67 4.91
N SER A 74 -7.07 9.94 4.63
CA SER A 74 -7.72 9.98 3.32
C SER A 74 -8.54 11.27 3.13
N ASN A 75 -9.05 11.84 4.21
CA ASN A 75 -9.92 13.00 4.19
C ASN A 75 -9.75 13.80 5.49
N ASP A 76 -8.85 14.75 5.51
CA ASP A 76 -8.70 15.70 6.61
C ASP A 76 -9.09 17.09 6.12
N LYS A 77 -10.08 17.73 6.82
CA LYS A 77 -10.55 19.06 6.43
C LYS A 77 -9.63 20.20 6.89
N LYS A 78 -8.71 19.91 7.82
CA LYS A 78 -7.85 20.93 8.46
C LYS A 78 -6.41 20.87 7.98
N GLN A 79 -5.93 19.71 7.54
CA GLN A 79 -4.52 19.51 7.20
C GLN A 79 -4.39 18.85 5.82
N LYS A 80 -3.33 19.18 5.11
CA LYS A 80 -3.04 18.60 3.79
C LYS A 80 -2.76 17.10 3.92
N SER A 81 -3.45 16.30 3.12
CA SER A 81 -3.23 14.86 3.06
C SER A 81 -1.97 14.54 2.25
N VAL A 82 -1.19 13.57 2.72
CA VAL A 82 -0.07 13.03 1.95
C VAL A 82 -0.50 12.44 0.60
N LEU A 83 -1.78 12.10 0.43
CA LEU A 83 -2.34 11.63 -0.83
C LEU A 83 -2.32 12.69 -1.94
N GLU A 84 -2.28 13.98 -1.59
CA GLU A 84 -2.17 15.09 -2.55
C GLU A 84 -0.81 15.11 -3.27
N LEU A 85 0.22 14.49 -2.68
CA LEU A 85 1.55 14.37 -3.27
C LEU A 85 1.65 13.26 -4.32
N ILE A 86 0.63 12.40 -4.43
CA ILE A 86 0.64 11.28 -5.38
C ILE A 86 0.29 11.80 -6.77
N LYS A 87 1.27 11.76 -7.68
CA LYS A 87 1.07 12.08 -9.09
C LYS A 87 0.08 11.09 -9.74
N ASN A 88 -0.82 11.60 -10.57
CA ASN A 88 -1.84 10.81 -11.28
C ASN A 88 -2.70 9.97 -10.33
N ARG A 89 -3.07 10.54 -9.18
CA ARG A 89 -4.02 9.93 -8.27
C ARG A 89 -5.39 9.83 -8.95
N SER A 90 -5.97 8.62 -8.99
CA SER A 90 -7.36 8.45 -9.40
C SER A 90 -8.25 8.76 -8.19
N GLU A 91 -9.25 9.61 -8.39
CA GLU A 91 -10.22 9.97 -7.35
C GLU A 91 -11.18 8.80 -7.03
N ASP A 92 -11.39 7.91 -7.99
CA ASP A 92 -12.25 6.74 -7.84
C ASP A 92 -11.62 5.63 -6.97
N ARG A 93 -10.34 5.77 -6.58
CA ARG A 93 -9.62 4.77 -5.80
C ARG A 93 -9.47 5.18 -4.35
N ILE A 94 -9.80 4.25 -3.47
CA ILE A 94 -9.60 4.40 -2.03
C ILE A 94 -8.18 3.92 -1.68
N TYR A 95 -7.36 4.81 -1.17
CA TYR A 95 -6.01 4.50 -0.74
C TYR A 95 -5.95 4.23 0.76
N HIS A 96 -5.20 3.20 1.13
CA HIS A 96 -4.97 2.77 2.50
C HIS A 96 -3.49 2.92 2.87
N PHE A 97 -3.23 3.23 4.13
CA PHE A 97 -1.88 3.39 4.68
C PHE A 97 -1.44 2.12 5.40
N ALA A 98 -0.27 1.58 5.05
CA ALA A 98 0.31 0.47 5.79
C ALA A 98 0.97 0.92 7.10
N ASN A 99 1.51 2.14 7.12
CA ASN A 99 2.03 2.82 8.31
C ASN A 99 1.58 4.28 8.32
N ILE A 100 1.58 4.87 9.50
CA ILE A 100 1.15 6.25 9.73
C ILE A 100 2.30 7.00 10.41
N LEU A 101 2.61 8.18 9.91
CA LEU A 101 3.50 9.14 10.53
C LEU A 101 2.69 10.40 10.89
N SER A 102 2.87 10.91 12.09
CA SER A 102 2.25 12.16 12.52
C SER A 102 2.75 13.35 11.68
N ALA A 103 1.98 14.44 11.68
CA ALA A 103 2.21 15.58 10.79
C ALA A 103 3.63 16.15 10.84
N PRO A 104 4.27 16.37 12.01
CA PRO A 104 5.60 16.96 12.09
C PRO A 104 6.72 16.00 11.64
N LEU A 105 6.46 14.68 11.61
CA LEU A 105 7.47 13.68 11.25
C LEU A 105 7.66 13.60 9.73
N THR A 106 8.89 13.32 9.32
CA THR A 106 9.26 12.97 7.94
C THR A 106 9.64 11.50 7.88
N GLY A 107 9.47 10.87 6.73
CA GLY A 107 9.89 9.48 6.55
C GLY A 107 9.06 8.71 5.54
N VAL A 108 9.34 7.42 5.44
CA VAL A 108 8.70 6.55 4.46
C VAL A 108 7.29 6.16 4.90
N VAL A 109 6.33 6.38 4.00
CA VAL A 109 4.95 5.92 4.12
C VAL A 109 4.62 4.99 2.96
N LEU A 110 4.03 3.84 3.27
CA LEU A 110 3.59 2.85 2.31
C LEU A 110 2.08 2.95 2.12
N ILE A 111 1.65 3.12 0.88
CA ILE A 111 0.27 3.41 0.49
C ILE A 111 -0.13 2.47 -0.63
N SER A 112 -1.36 1.96 -0.61
CA SER A 112 -1.91 1.16 -1.68
C SER A 112 -3.44 1.20 -1.69
N ASP A 113 -4.05 0.97 -2.84
CA ASP A 113 -5.47 0.68 -2.99
C ASP A 113 -5.80 -0.82 -2.81
N ASP A 114 -4.78 -1.67 -2.53
CA ASP A 114 -4.93 -3.05 -2.08
C ASP A 114 -5.01 -3.13 -0.55
N ILE A 115 -6.24 -3.18 -0.02
CA ILE A 115 -6.48 -3.27 1.42
C ILE A 115 -5.88 -4.53 2.05
N ARG A 116 -5.81 -5.65 1.31
CA ARG A 116 -5.25 -6.91 1.83
C ARG A 116 -3.74 -6.81 1.98
N TRP A 117 -3.09 -6.17 1.02
CA TRP A 117 -1.65 -5.93 1.09
C TRP A 117 -1.31 -4.95 2.22
N THR A 118 -2.02 -3.81 2.32
CA THR A 118 -1.77 -2.81 3.37
C THR A 118 -1.97 -3.38 4.75
N SER A 119 -3.01 -4.21 4.97
CA SER A 119 -3.24 -4.87 6.25
C SER A 119 -2.11 -5.84 6.61
N ARG A 120 -1.64 -6.67 5.67
CA ARG A 120 -0.49 -7.57 5.89
C ARG A 120 0.79 -6.80 6.18
N MET A 121 1.04 -5.71 5.45
CA MET A 121 2.22 -4.85 5.68
C MET A 121 2.16 -4.18 7.03
N ARG A 122 1.00 -3.67 7.47
CA ARG A 122 0.81 -3.09 8.80
C ARG A 122 1.20 -4.06 9.91
N LEU A 123 0.71 -5.29 9.85
CA LEU A 123 1.06 -6.32 10.82
C LEU A 123 2.56 -6.65 10.84
N ARG A 124 3.22 -6.64 9.68
CA ARG A 124 4.66 -6.85 9.59
C ARG A 124 5.45 -5.68 10.18
N LEU A 125 5.02 -4.46 9.89
CA LEU A 125 5.69 -3.24 10.37
C LEU A 125 5.54 -3.05 11.88
N GLN A 126 4.42 -3.47 12.48
CA GLN A 126 4.21 -3.44 13.94
C GLN A 126 5.20 -4.32 14.70
N LYS A 127 5.72 -5.38 14.06
CA LYS A 127 6.73 -6.28 14.65
C LYS A 127 8.16 -5.81 14.47
N LYS A 128 8.38 -4.70 13.79
CA LYS A 128 9.72 -4.13 13.53
C LYS A 128 9.95 -2.92 14.40
N PRO A 129 11.16 -2.76 14.94
CA PRO A 129 11.51 -1.54 15.67
C PRO A 129 11.48 -0.35 14.71
N TRP A 130 11.06 0.79 15.23
CA TRP A 130 11.10 2.06 14.51
C TRP A 130 12.35 2.84 14.95
N THR A 131 13.09 3.35 13.99
CA THR A 131 14.25 4.22 14.25
C THR A 131 13.86 5.65 13.91
N TYR A 132 14.01 6.54 14.87
CA TYR A 132 13.79 7.97 14.69
C TYR A 132 15.12 8.70 14.74
N GLN A 133 15.41 9.53 13.75
CA GLN A 133 16.49 10.48 13.77
C GLN A 133 15.95 11.83 14.20
N VAL A 134 16.42 12.36 15.30
CA VAL A 134 15.99 13.65 15.84
C VAL A 134 17.12 14.65 15.69
N ARG A 135 16.83 15.79 15.04
CA ARG A 135 17.75 16.92 14.98
C ARG A 135 17.40 17.91 16.07
N LEU A 136 18.32 18.16 16.93
CA LEU A 136 18.13 19.10 18.03
C LEU A 136 18.57 20.51 17.61
N LYS A 137 17.95 21.51 18.21
CA LYS A 137 18.26 22.92 17.97
C LYS A 137 19.58 23.33 18.64
N HIS A 138 19.89 22.73 19.81
CA HIS A 138 21.06 23.02 20.60
C HIS A 138 21.86 21.75 20.88
N VAL A 139 23.15 21.90 21.09
CA VAL A 139 24.03 20.79 21.51
C VAL A 139 23.58 20.25 22.86
N ILE A 140 23.49 18.94 22.99
CA ILE A 140 23.13 18.28 24.25
C ILE A 140 24.37 18.15 25.11
N GLN A 141 24.26 18.50 26.39
CA GLN A 141 25.28 18.24 27.38
C GLN A 141 25.25 16.78 27.84
N GLU A 142 26.40 16.22 28.27
CA GLU A 142 26.51 14.83 28.71
C GLU A 142 25.48 14.42 29.77
N LYS A 143 25.15 15.31 30.71
CA LYS A 143 24.14 15.08 31.73
C LYS A 143 22.74 14.85 31.12
N GLN A 144 22.38 15.59 30.08
CA GLN A 144 21.12 15.44 29.37
C GLN A 144 21.10 14.15 28.53
N VAL A 145 22.23 13.72 27.99
CA VAL A 145 22.40 12.43 27.32
C VAL A 145 22.07 11.26 28.26
N CYS A 146 22.59 11.32 29.51
CA CYS A 146 22.29 10.30 30.52
C CYS A 146 20.80 10.26 30.84
N GLN A 147 20.17 11.41 31.03
CA GLN A 147 18.73 11.50 31.29
C GLN A 147 17.87 10.94 30.14
N LEU A 148 18.26 11.23 28.88
CA LEU A 148 17.57 10.66 27.73
C LEU A 148 17.73 9.13 27.65
N LYS A 149 18.92 8.60 27.95
CA LYS A 149 19.16 7.16 28.02
C LYS A 149 18.30 6.48 29.09
N GLU A 150 18.11 7.10 30.24
CA GLU A 150 17.24 6.61 31.31
C GLU A 150 15.77 6.59 30.89
N ILE A 151 15.27 7.69 30.26
CA ILE A 151 13.89 7.81 29.80
C ILE A 151 13.59 6.76 28.71
N PHE A 152 14.55 6.47 27.83
CA PHE A 152 14.37 5.52 26.73
C PHE A 152 14.96 4.13 27.00
N SER A 153 15.45 3.85 28.22
CA SER A 153 16.15 2.59 28.56
C SER A 153 15.30 1.34 28.41
N GLU A 154 13.99 1.45 28.48
CA GLU A 154 13.09 0.30 28.33
C GLU A 154 12.80 -0.09 26.89
N THR A 155 13.15 0.73 25.90
CA THR A 155 12.62 0.54 24.55
C THR A 155 13.67 0.42 23.45
N THR A 156 14.85 1.02 23.53
CA THR A 156 15.77 0.96 22.36
C THR A 156 17.14 1.59 22.65
N SER A 157 18.21 1.06 22.03
CA SER A 157 19.49 1.75 21.92
C SER A 157 19.30 3.12 21.26
N VAL A 158 19.61 4.19 21.94
CA VAL A 158 19.67 5.54 21.37
C VAL A 158 21.13 5.80 20.98
N PRO A 159 21.56 5.54 19.73
CA PRO A 159 22.88 5.96 19.29
C PRO A 159 22.84 7.48 19.11
N ILE A 160 23.64 8.19 19.89
CA ILE A 160 23.85 9.61 19.69
C ILE A 160 24.94 9.72 18.63
N ILE A 161 24.53 10.16 17.45
CA ILE A 161 25.46 10.48 16.35
C ILE A 161 25.74 11.97 16.46
N GLU A 162 26.89 12.32 16.99
CA GLU A 162 27.45 13.66 16.83
C GLU A 162 27.80 13.85 15.35
N ARG A 163 27.19 14.82 14.71
CA ARG A 163 27.69 15.29 13.41
C ARG A 163 28.65 16.42 13.71
N ASP A 164 29.88 16.19 13.39
CA ASP A 164 30.86 17.26 13.25
C ASP A 164 30.30 18.31 12.30
N ASN A 165 30.34 19.56 12.75
CA ASN A 165 29.97 20.70 11.95
C ASN A 165 30.89 20.75 10.72
N CYS A 166 30.35 20.54 9.51
CA CYS A 166 30.91 21.09 8.28
C CYS A 166 30.29 22.44 8.01
#